data_bf3e9fe76ae65ec7ea690ed3272563bc
#
_entry.id   bf3e9fe76ae65ec7ea690ed3272563bc
#
_cell.length_a   1.000
_cell.length_b   1.000
_cell.length_c   1.000
_cell.angle_alpha   90.00
_cell.angle_beta   90.00
_cell.angle_gamma   90.00
#
_symmetry.space_group_name_H-M   'P 1'
#
loop_
_entity.id
_entity.type
_entity.pdbx_description
1 polymer ?
#
loop_
_entity_poly.entity_id
_entity_poly.type
_entity_poly.pdbx_seq_one_letter_code
_entity_poly.pdbx_strand_id
1 'polypeptide(L)'
;MKISFNLKNPKAEVSAIRLIVTHKGKVYRKYTGISAKTKQWRRTKRDGQFPTDDATADKLKAIRLNLEQQLNEYSTEAEIISAIDRVLISDSTYYTPMSSENSGKPSFWQYFKTWSERDIPSKFQSQNAYRIIGELMGRQSNWNEVNLAYYNLLLDRLNEKGYSKNYIAGIIAHLKTVMSSGFKLKYHLNTDYLLFEKTMEVPDTIYLNQHELDLLWNMDLSDNETLRKTRDLFLIGCYTASRYSDYSLLSTANIRNGFLTFTQQKTGNSVMIPLSPKVLEILERNGGSAPVVNHTYFNKMIKEVCKRAGINDPIQITRSEGTKRITETKKKYELVSAHTARRTGATLLSQTGISLKSLMLITGHRSLAAIERYLRLTSEENARALKDNAFFK
;
A
#
# COMPACT_ATOMS: atom_id res chain seq x y z
N MET A 1 20.84 -25.66 13.57
CA MET A 1 21.03 -24.56 12.58
C MET A 1 22.29 -24.80 11.77
N LYS A 2 22.33 -24.41 10.47
CA LYS A 2 23.52 -24.54 9.60
C LYS A 2 23.73 -23.22 8.85
N ILE A 3 24.94 -22.67 8.92
CA ILE A 3 25.35 -21.44 8.26
C ILE A 3 26.40 -21.77 7.21
N SER A 4 26.19 -21.32 5.97
CA SER A 4 27.10 -21.59 4.85
C SER A 4 27.09 -20.42 3.86
N PHE A 5 28.12 -20.42 2.98
CA PHE A 5 28.27 -19.42 1.94
C PHE A 5 28.37 -20.09 0.57
N ASN A 6 27.84 -19.43 -0.47
CA ASN A 6 28.06 -19.85 -1.84
C ASN A 6 28.18 -18.67 -2.81
N LEU A 7 28.73 -18.93 -4.01
CA LEU A 7 28.75 -17.93 -5.09
C LEU A 7 27.39 -17.83 -5.75
N LYS A 8 26.97 -16.61 -6.11
CA LYS A 8 25.76 -16.35 -6.90
C LYS A 8 25.89 -16.93 -8.31
N ASN A 9 27.03 -16.67 -8.96
CA ASN A 9 27.31 -17.13 -10.30
C ASN A 9 28.68 -17.78 -10.36
N PRO A 10 28.80 -19.12 -10.19
CA PRO A 10 30.08 -19.84 -10.19
C PRO A 10 30.81 -19.81 -11.55
N LYS A 11 30.17 -19.40 -12.64
CA LYS A 11 30.78 -19.33 -13.99
C LYS A 11 31.32 -17.94 -14.32
N ALA A 12 31.00 -16.91 -13.55
CA ALA A 12 31.55 -15.56 -13.76
C ALA A 12 32.98 -15.47 -13.22
N GLU A 13 33.81 -14.58 -13.74
CA GLU A 13 35.17 -14.34 -13.24
C GLU A 13 35.18 -13.87 -11.79
N VAL A 14 34.25 -12.95 -11.46
CA VAL A 14 33.99 -12.47 -10.11
C VAL A 14 32.53 -12.70 -9.78
N SER A 15 32.21 -13.20 -8.62
CA SER A 15 30.85 -13.48 -8.18
C SER A 15 30.56 -12.96 -6.79
N ALA A 16 29.37 -12.40 -6.59
CA ALA A 16 28.86 -12.05 -5.27
C ALA A 16 28.67 -13.31 -4.41
N ILE A 17 28.97 -13.19 -3.13
CA ILE A 17 28.81 -14.27 -2.14
C ILE A 17 27.45 -14.14 -1.48
N ARG A 18 26.73 -15.28 -1.38
CA ARG A 18 25.48 -15.40 -0.65
C ARG A 18 25.70 -16.14 0.66
N LEU A 19 25.20 -15.57 1.74
CA LEU A 19 24.97 -16.25 3.01
C LEU A 19 23.71 -17.12 2.89
N ILE A 20 23.81 -18.34 3.42
CA ILE A 20 22.71 -19.29 3.52
C ILE A 20 22.61 -19.75 4.97
N VAL A 21 21.52 -19.48 5.62
CA VAL A 21 21.17 -20.00 6.95
C VAL A 21 20.04 -21.01 6.79
N THR A 22 20.24 -22.24 7.27
CA THR A 22 19.22 -23.28 7.30
C THR A 22 18.82 -23.57 8.73
N HIS A 23 17.54 -23.45 9.05
CA HIS A 23 16.99 -23.67 10.37
C HIS A 23 15.63 -24.36 10.27
N LYS A 24 15.43 -25.49 10.98
CA LYS A 24 14.18 -26.28 11.01
C LYS A 24 13.58 -26.51 9.61
N GLY A 25 14.41 -26.86 8.62
CA GLY A 25 13.98 -27.12 7.24
C GLY A 25 13.77 -25.87 6.37
N LYS A 26 13.71 -24.66 6.95
CA LYS A 26 13.65 -23.39 6.20
C LYS A 26 15.02 -22.89 5.82
N VAL A 27 15.13 -22.25 4.65
CA VAL A 27 16.41 -21.76 4.10
C VAL A 27 16.31 -20.26 3.83
N TYR A 28 17.11 -19.48 4.55
CA TYR A 28 17.24 -18.04 4.41
C TYR A 28 18.46 -17.72 3.56
N ARG A 29 18.32 -16.86 2.54
CA ARG A 29 19.39 -16.48 1.61
C ARG A 29 19.49 -14.98 1.53
N LYS A 30 20.70 -14.44 1.79
CA LYS A 30 21.00 -13.00 1.67
C LYS A 30 22.36 -12.80 1.00
N TYR A 31 22.54 -11.67 0.34
CA TYR A 31 23.84 -11.29 -0.19
C TYR A 31 24.69 -10.68 0.91
N THR A 32 25.96 -11.09 0.98
CA THR A 32 26.91 -10.58 2.00
C THR A 32 27.44 -9.17 1.69
N GLY A 33 27.22 -8.66 0.47
CA GLY A 33 27.92 -7.46 -0.01
C GLY A 33 29.36 -7.71 -0.46
N ILE A 34 29.89 -8.90 -0.22
CA ILE A 34 31.26 -9.31 -0.55
C ILE A 34 31.24 -10.06 -1.89
N SER A 35 32.27 -9.85 -2.71
CA SER A 35 32.49 -10.60 -3.95
C SER A 35 33.85 -11.30 -3.91
N ALA A 36 33.97 -12.42 -4.59
CA ALA A 36 35.24 -13.18 -4.72
C ALA A 36 35.48 -13.58 -6.17
N LYS A 37 36.77 -13.71 -6.53
CA LYS A 37 37.18 -14.33 -7.79
C LYS A 37 36.82 -15.81 -7.75
N THR A 38 36.08 -16.31 -8.72
CA THR A 38 35.55 -17.69 -8.69
C THR A 38 36.66 -18.73 -8.70
N LYS A 39 37.80 -18.45 -9.33
CA LYS A 39 39.00 -19.32 -9.35
C LYS A 39 39.61 -19.49 -7.94
N GLN A 40 39.37 -18.55 -7.04
CA GLN A 40 39.84 -18.57 -5.65
C GLN A 40 38.84 -19.18 -4.67
N TRP A 41 37.71 -19.68 -5.16
CA TRP A 41 36.66 -20.26 -4.33
C TRP A 41 36.86 -21.76 -4.18
N ARG A 42 37.36 -22.22 -3.03
CA ARG A 42 37.61 -23.64 -2.75
C ARG A 42 36.59 -24.20 -1.77
N ARG A 43 36.22 -25.45 -1.96
CA ARG A 43 35.39 -26.21 -1.05
C ARG A 43 36.24 -26.86 0.01
N THR A 44 36.05 -26.50 1.29
CA THR A 44 36.71 -27.19 2.41
C THR A 44 35.77 -28.22 3.02
N LYS A 45 36.34 -29.35 3.50
CA LYS A 45 35.56 -30.47 4.08
C LYS A 45 34.87 -30.10 5.40
N ARG A 46 35.43 -29.14 6.19
CA ARG A 46 34.93 -28.75 7.52
C ARG A 46 34.00 -27.53 7.50
N ASP A 47 34.32 -26.54 6.70
CA ASP A 47 33.70 -25.20 6.82
C ASP A 47 32.81 -24.79 5.64
N GLY A 48 32.60 -25.68 4.69
CA GLY A 48 31.88 -25.35 3.45
C GLY A 48 32.78 -24.67 2.43
N GLN A 49 32.24 -23.76 1.61
CA GLN A 49 32.97 -23.08 0.56
C GLN A 49 33.46 -21.71 1.04
N PHE A 50 34.79 -21.50 0.97
CA PHE A 50 35.42 -20.23 1.32
C PHE A 50 36.42 -19.81 0.23
N PRO A 51 36.70 -18.50 0.05
CA PRO A 51 37.73 -18.03 -0.82
C PRO A 51 39.12 -18.40 -0.24
N THR A 52 40.12 -18.51 -1.11
CA THR A 52 41.52 -18.68 -0.69
C THR A 52 42.20 -17.36 -0.33
N ASP A 53 41.53 -16.25 -0.55
CA ASP A 53 41.97 -14.93 -0.09
C ASP A 53 41.64 -14.80 1.41
N ASP A 54 42.69 -14.67 2.24
CA ASP A 54 42.55 -14.66 3.70
C ASP A 54 41.67 -13.52 4.21
N ALA A 55 41.77 -12.33 3.63
CA ALA A 55 40.97 -11.18 4.06
C ALA A 55 39.46 -11.40 3.82
N THR A 56 39.08 -12.01 2.70
CA THR A 56 37.72 -12.36 2.42
C THR A 56 37.22 -13.53 3.25
N ALA A 57 38.12 -14.55 3.45
CA ALA A 57 37.81 -15.71 4.29
C ALA A 57 37.54 -15.29 5.74
N ASP A 58 38.37 -14.40 6.30
CA ASP A 58 38.24 -13.94 7.68
C ASP A 58 36.93 -13.12 7.89
N LYS A 59 36.55 -12.30 6.92
CA LYS A 59 35.25 -11.63 6.94
C LYS A 59 34.08 -12.63 6.99
N LEU A 60 34.10 -13.67 6.17
CA LEU A 60 33.04 -14.67 6.16
C LEU A 60 33.04 -15.52 7.45
N LYS A 61 34.21 -15.78 8.05
CA LYS A 61 34.31 -16.42 9.37
C LYS A 61 33.71 -15.53 10.47
N ALA A 62 33.98 -14.20 10.44
CA ALA A 62 33.44 -13.26 11.38
C ALA A 62 31.88 -13.18 11.27
N ILE A 63 31.33 -13.12 10.06
CA ILE A 63 29.89 -13.19 9.82
C ILE A 63 29.29 -14.47 10.43
N ARG A 64 29.91 -15.62 10.18
CA ARG A 64 29.47 -16.90 10.73
C ARG A 64 29.50 -16.91 12.25
N LEU A 65 30.60 -16.52 12.86
CA LEU A 65 30.78 -16.50 14.31
C LEU A 65 29.75 -15.60 15.00
N ASN A 66 29.53 -14.42 14.46
CA ASN A 66 28.52 -13.48 14.97
C ASN A 66 27.11 -14.06 14.89
N LEU A 67 26.76 -14.75 13.82
CA LEU A 67 25.45 -15.40 13.70
C LEU A 67 25.30 -16.59 14.66
N GLU A 68 26.37 -17.41 14.83
CA GLU A 68 26.38 -18.53 15.76
C GLU A 68 26.27 -18.09 17.23
N GLN A 69 26.77 -16.90 17.56
CA GLN A 69 26.62 -16.31 18.90
C GLN A 69 25.21 -15.75 19.15
N GLN A 70 24.53 -15.24 18.14
CA GLN A 70 23.20 -14.60 18.26
C GLN A 70 22.03 -15.56 18.06
N LEU A 71 22.25 -16.70 17.41
CA LEU A 71 21.20 -17.64 17.03
C LEU A 71 21.44 -19.04 17.63
N ASN A 72 20.35 -19.67 18.03
CA ASN A 72 20.33 -21.03 18.55
C ASN A 72 19.21 -21.86 17.88
N GLU A 73 19.01 -23.10 18.33
CA GLU A 73 17.98 -23.98 17.78
C GLU A 73 16.54 -23.56 18.11
N TYR A 74 16.34 -22.68 19.09
CA TYR A 74 15.04 -22.15 19.49
C TYR A 74 14.70 -20.82 18.81
N SER A 75 15.65 -20.19 18.10
CA SER A 75 15.43 -18.89 17.45
C SER A 75 14.23 -18.89 16.51
N THR A 76 13.42 -17.85 16.60
CA THR A 76 12.27 -17.62 15.72
C THR A 76 12.70 -17.13 14.35
N GLU A 77 11.81 -17.21 13.37
CA GLU A 77 12.06 -16.71 12.01
C GLU A 77 12.42 -15.21 11.98
N ALA A 78 11.72 -14.41 12.80
CA ALA A 78 11.97 -12.97 12.91
C ALA A 78 13.36 -12.67 13.49
N GLU A 79 13.78 -13.42 14.52
CA GLU A 79 15.11 -13.30 15.11
C GLU A 79 16.21 -13.71 14.13
N ILE A 80 16.00 -14.76 13.34
CA ILE A 80 16.96 -15.21 12.33
C ILE A 80 17.14 -14.13 11.25
N ILE A 81 16.07 -13.60 10.71
CA ILE A 81 16.11 -12.54 9.70
C ILE A 81 16.80 -11.29 10.27
N SER A 82 16.42 -10.88 11.49
CA SER A 82 17.01 -9.72 12.17
C SER A 82 18.51 -9.91 12.45
N ALA A 83 18.94 -11.08 12.89
CA ALA A 83 20.34 -11.37 13.14
C ALA A 83 21.17 -11.39 11.84
N ILE A 84 20.65 -11.99 10.76
CA ILE A 84 21.29 -11.99 9.45
C ILE A 84 21.47 -10.54 8.95
N ASP A 85 20.43 -9.73 9.03
CA ASP A 85 20.47 -8.35 8.56
C ASP A 85 21.45 -7.51 9.41
N ARG A 86 21.48 -7.68 10.73
CA ARG A 86 22.44 -7.00 11.63
C ARG A 86 23.91 -7.39 11.32
N VAL A 87 24.19 -8.67 11.19
CA VAL A 87 25.56 -9.14 11.01
C VAL A 87 26.10 -8.75 9.62
N LEU A 88 25.30 -8.81 8.58
CA LEU A 88 25.71 -8.38 7.24
C LEU A 88 25.93 -6.86 7.13
N ILE A 89 25.33 -6.09 8.01
CA ILE A 89 25.52 -4.64 8.10
C ILE A 89 26.78 -4.31 8.90
N SER A 90 27.04 -5.02 10.01
CA SER A 90 28.19 -4.79 10.88
C SER A 90 29.53 -5.16 10.21
N ASP A 91 29.50 -6.08 9.25
CA ASP A 91 30.72 -6.58 8.58
C ASP A 91 31.04 -5.85 7.26
N SER A 92 30.26 -4.82 6.89
CA SER A 92 30.71 -3.88 5.88
C SER A 92 31.89 -3.10 6.45
N THR A 93 33.12 -3.43 6.01
CA THR A 93 34.42 -2.95 6.47
C THR A 93 34.68 -1.44 6.31
N TYR A 94 33.70 -0.63 6.69
CA TYR A 94 33.77 0.82 6.81
C TYR A 94 33.14 1.29 8.12
N TYR A 95 33.14 0.44 9.17
CA TYR A 95 32.87 0.93 10.50
C TYR A 95 34.18 1.38 11.16
N THR A 96 34.71 2.50 10.72
CA THR A 96 35.36 3.40 11.64
C THR A 96 34.23 4.07 12.44
N PRO A 97 34.23 4.04 13.78
CA PRO A 97 33.41 4.98 14.54
C PRO A 97 33.85 6.37 14.08
N MET A 98 33.03 7.01 13.27
CA MET A 98 33.31 8.41 12.87
C MET A 98 33.19 9.25 14.12
N SER A 99 34.36 9.57 14.72
CA SER A 99 34.54 10.83 15.41
C SER A 99 33.83 11.92 14.60
N SER A 100 33.18 12.79 15.29
CA SER A 100 32.43 13.97 14.85
C SER A 100 33.13 14.79 13.76
N GLU A 101 33.16 14.32 12.52
CA GLU A 101 33.49 15.14 11.37
C GLU A 101 32.21 15.33 10.55
N ASN A 102 31.81 16.57 10.49
CA ASN A 102 30.77 17.15 9.66
C ASN A 102 31.09 16.93 8.16
N SER A 103 31.03 15.68 7.69
CA SER A 103 31.21 15.37 6.29
C SER A 103 29.87 15.52 5.59
N GLY A 104 29.55 16.69 5.03
CA GLY A 104 28.58 16.97 3.97
C GLY A 104 27.25 16.18 3.86
N LYS A 105 27.01 15.24 4.78
CA LYS A 105 25.81 14.40 4.82
C LYS A 105 24.69 15.15 5.55
N PRO A 106 23.47 15.14 5.00
CA PRO A 106 22.35 15.81 5.65
C PRO A 106 21.99 15.13 6.97
N SER A 107 21.58 15.91 7.97
CA SER A 107 20.94 15.38 9.17
C SER A 107 19.63 14.67 8.80
N PHE A 108 19.08 13.86 9.72
CA PHE A 108 17.78 13.19 9.53
C PHE A 108 16.70 14.19 9.09
N TRP A 109 16.56 15.32 9.79
CA TRP A 109 15.52 16.30 9.53
C TRP A 109 15.73 17.11 8.24
N GLN A 110 16.98 17.42 7.89
CA GLN A 110 17.30 18.04 6.60
C GLN A 110 16.93 17.10 5.45
N TYR A 111 17.30 15.85 5.57
CA TYR A 111 16.97 14.84 4.55
C TYR A 111 15.47 14.59 4.45
N PHE A 112 14.77 14.43 5.60
CA PHE A 112 13.34 14.22 5.62
C PHE A 112 12.58 15.39 4.97
N LYS A 113 12.99 16.63 5.23
CA LYS A 113 12.43 17.83 4.57
C LYS A 113 12.57 17.71 3.06
N THR A 114 13.81 17.59 2.55
CA THR A 114 14.09 17.46 1.11
C THR A 114 13.34 16.28 0.50
N TRP A 115 13.27 15.14 1.23
CA TRP A 115 12.56 13.96 0.77
C TRP A 115 11.05 14.20 0.68
N SER A 116 10.47 14.96 1.58
CA SER A 116 9.03 15.28 1.60
C SER A 116 8.62 16.27 0.50
N GLU A 117 9.56 17.08 0.02
CA GLU A 117 9.35 18.12 -1.00
C GLU A 117 9.48 17.59 -2.44
N ARG A 118 9.91 16.33 -2.63
CA ARG A 118 10.04 15.72 -3.98
C ARG A 118 8.73 15.77 -4.74
N ASP A 119 8.85 15.92 -6.05
CA ASP A 119 7.69 15.88 -6.95
C ASP A 119 7.28 14.43 -7.25
N ILE A 120 6.51 13.85 -6.34
CA ILE A 120 5.98 12.49 -6.39
C ILE A 120 4.49 12.49 -6.05
N PRO A 121 3.72 11.51 -6.52
CA PRO A 121 2.26 11.45 -6.24
C PRO A 121 1.88 11.47 -4.75
N SER A 122 2.78 11.03 -3.86
CA SER A 122 2.59 11.04 -2.41
C SER A 122 3.18 12.27 -1.69
N LYS A 123 3.50 13.34 -2.41
CA LYS A 123 4.14 14.56 -1.86
C LYS A 123 3.36 15.11 -0.67
N PHE A 124 2.06 15.30 -0.80
CA PHE A 124 1.23 15.83 0.27
C PHE A 124 1.28 14.95 1.53
N GLN A 125 1.18 13.62 1.37
CA GLN A 125 1.26 12.68 2.49
C GLN A 125 2.65 12.69 3.15
N SER A 126 3.70 12.84 2.34
CA SER A 126 5.08 12.94 2.83
C SER A 126 5.32 14.21 3.64
N GLN A 127 4.83 15.34 3.15
CA GLN A 127 4.88 16.63 3.85
C GLN A 127 4.07 16.59 5.14
N ASN A 128 2.90 15.96 5.11
CA ASN A 128 2.08 15.78 6.30
C ASN A 128 2.78 14.91 7.35
N ALA A 129 3.42 13.81 6.95
CA ALA A 129 4.21 12.97 7.87
C ALA A 129 5.38 13.75 8.47
N TYR A 130 6.14 14.52 7.67
CA TYR A 130 7.19 15.40 8.13
C TYR A 130 6.69 16.42 9.17
N ARG A 131 5.55 17.06 8.90
CA ARG A 131 4.93 18.03 9.80
C ARG A 131 4.51 17.39 11.12
N ILE A 132 3.72 16.31 11.06
CA ILE A 132 3.17 15.64 12.25
C ILE A 132 4.28 15.06 13.15
N ILE A 133 5.26 14.37 12.56
CA ILE A 133 6.37 13.82 13.33
C ILE A 133 7.19 14.96 13.97
N GLY A 134 7.41 16.06 13.22
CA GLY A 134 8.12 17.22 13.74
C GLY A 134 7.39 17.94 14.86
N GLU A 135 6.06 18.02 14.80
CA GLU A 135 5.23 18.61 15.85
C GLU A 135 5.20 17.74 17.13
N LEU A 136 5.15 16.43 16.96
CA LEU A 136 5.06 15.51 18.09
C LEU A 136 6.42 15.23 18.74
N MET A 137 7.50 15.10 17.97
CA MET A 137 8.80 14.62 18.45
C MET A 137 9.87 15.70 18.52
N GLY A 138 9.59 16.89 17.98
CA GLY A 138 10.61 17.90 17.73
C GLY A 138 11.46 17.58 16.50
N ARG A 139 12.34 18.52 16.08
CA ARG A 139 13.20 18.37 14.89
C ARG A 139 14.70 18.32 15.23
N GLN A 140 15.02 17.74 16.37
CA GLN A 140 16.40 17.71 16.89
C GLN A 140 17.05 16.32 16.75
N SER A 141 16.24 15.27 16.58
CA SER A 141 16.74 13.89 16.52
C SER A 141 17.69 13.68 15.34
N ASN A 142 18.78 12.99 15.60
CA ASN A 142 19.67 12.49 14.56
C ASN A 142 19.23 11.11 14.06
N TRP A 143 19.92 10.56 13.04
CA TRP A 143 19.59 9.28 12.43
C TRP A 143 19.58 8.08 13.41
N ASN A 144 20.47 8.08 14.40
CA ASN A 144 20.60 6.98 15.37
C ASN A 144 19.54 7.07 16.48
N GLU A 145 19.09 8.28 16.77
CA GLU A 145 18.03 8.50 17.76
C GLU A 145 16.64 8.09 17.25
N VAL A 146 16.44 7.99 15.93
CA VAL A 146 15.22 7.42 15.33
C VAL A 146 15.25 5.90 15.44
N ASN A 147 15.29 5.41 16.67
CA ASN A 147 15.37 4.01 17.08
C ASN A 147 14.01 3.47 17.51
N LEU A 148 13.99 2.25 18.05
CA LEU A 148 12.74 1.62 18.51
C LEU A 148 12.06 2.38 19.67
N ALA A 149 12.84 3.01 20.58
CA ALA A 149 12.28 3.83 21.65
C ALA A 149 11.59 5.09 21.10
N TYR A 150 12.22 5.74 20.12
CA TYR A 150 11.61 6.86 19.40
C TYR A 150 10.31 6.46 18.71
N TYR A 151 10.29 5.31 18.04
CA TYR A 151 9.10 4.77 17.38
C TYR A 151 7.96 4.52 18.37
N ASN A 152 8.23 3.88 19.51
CA ASN A 152 7.21 3.62 20.54
C ASN A 152 6.63 4.93 21.09
N LEU A 153 7.48 5.89 21.43
CA LEU A 153 7.04 7.21 21.91
C LEU A 153 6.21 7.96 20.84
N LEU A 154 6.61 7.87 19.57
CA LEU A 154 5.83 8.44 18.47
C LEU A 154 4.45 7.78 18.35
N LEU A 155 4.37 6.44 18.46
CA LEU A 155 3.10 5.71 18.45
C LEU A 155 2.17 6.16 19.59
N ASP A 156 2.71 6.28 20.81
CA ASP A 156 1.93 6.73 21.97
C ASP A 156 1.35 8.13 21.72
N ARG A 157 2.17 9.07 21.27
CA ARG A 157 1.73 10.44 20.96
C ARG A 157 0.71 10.51 19.82
N LEU A 158 0.86 9.66 18.78
CA LEU A 158 -0.11 9.57 17.68
C LEU A 158 -1.46 9.00 18.17
N ASN A 159 -1.42 8.01 19.06
CA ASN A 159 -2.62 7.43 19.69
C ASN A 159 -3.31 8.45 20.62
N GLU A 160 -2.57 9.20 21.43
CA GLU A 160 -3.10 10.27 22.29
C GLU A 160 -3.80 11.37 21.50
N LYS A 161 -3.32 11.65 20.27
CA LYS A 161 -4.01 12.57 19.33
C LYS A 161 -5.30 12.00 18.72
N GLY A 162 -5.65 10.76 19.02
CA GLY A 162 -6.85 10.11 18.52
C GLY A 162 -6.80 9.77 17.02
N TYR A 163 -5.61 9.71 16.40
CA TYR A 163 -5.53 9.34 14.98
C TYR A 163 -5.95 7.89 14.73
N SER A 164 -6.59 7.64 13.59
CA SER A 164 -6.97 6.28 13.21
C SER A 164 -5.74 5.41 12.91
N LYS A 165 -5.84 4.10 13.15
CA LYS A 165 -4.76 3.14 12.88
C LYS A 165 -4.21 3.26 11.46
N ASN A 166 -5.08 3.42 10.46
CA ASN A 166 -4.65 3.56 9.07
C ASN A 166 -3.88 4.86 8.81
N TYR A 167 -4.27 5.95 9.49
CA TYR A 167 -3.54 7.21 9.40
C TYR A 167 -2.16 7.10 10.06
N ILE A 168 -2.08 6.51 11.25
CA ILE A 168 -0.83 6.19 11.95
C ILE A 168 0.07 5.31 11.07
N ALA A 169 -0.47 4.23 10.50
CA ALA A 169 0.27 3.35 9.61
C ALA A 169 0.84 4.09 8.39
N GLY A 170 0.12 5.07 7.84
CA GLY A 170 0.59 5.95 6.78
C GLY A 170 1.79 6.80 7.22
N ILE A 171 1.73 7.44 8.39
CA ILE A 171 2.83 8.24 8.95
C ILE A 171 4.07 7.36 9.17
N ILE A 172 3.90 6.20 9.79
CA ILE A 172 5.00 5.24 10.02
C ILE A 172 5.58 4.72 8.70
N ALA A 173 4.77 4.50 7.67
CA ALA A 173 5.26 4.10 6.35
C ALA A 173 6.19 5.15 5.74
N HIS A 174 5.88 6.43 5.86
CA HIS A 174 6.74 7.51 5.40
C HIS A 174 8.04 7.58 6.21
N LEU A 175 7.99 7.49 7.54
CA LEU A 175 9.16 7.43 8.40
C LEU A 175 10.08 6.26 8.00
N LYS A 176 9.53 5.06 7.86
CA LYS A 176 10.30 3.88 7.39
C LYS A 176 10.94 4.10 6.02
N THR A 177 10.23 4.76 5.11
CA THR A 177 10.76 5.02 3.76
C THR A 177 11.92 6.01 3.80
N VAL A 178 11.83 7.06 4.62
CA VAL A 178 12.92 8.03 4.82
C VAL A 178 14.15 7.34 5.42
N MET A 179 13.97 6.56 6.50
CA MET A 179 15.04 5.80 7.12
C MET A 179 15.68 4.80 6.14
N SER A 180 14.88 4.02 5.42
CA SER A 180 15.37 3.09 4.41
C SER A 180 16.13 3.79 3.27
N SER A 181 15.67 4.96 2.86
CA SER A 181 16.34 5.76 1.82
C SER A 181 17.66 6.32 2.31
N GLY A 182 17.70 6.89 3.53
CA GLY A 182 18.92 7.37 4.16
C GLY A 182 19.96 6.26 4.37
N PHE A 183 19.50 5.07 4.76
CA PHE A 183 20.34 3.88 4.87
C PHE A 183 20.97 3.48 3.53
N LYS A 184 20.18 3.41 2.46
CA LYS A 184 20.67 3.10 1.10
C LYS A 184 21.70 4.12 0.61
N LEU A 185 21.53 5.39 0.99
CA LEU A 185 22.44 6.48 0.66
C LEU A 185 23.65 6.58 1.63
N LYS A 186 23.74 5.64 2.57
CA LYS A 186 24.82 5.57 3.57
C LYS A 186 24.90 6.82 4.48
N TYR A 187 23.76 7.47 4.74
CA TYR A 187 23.69 8.58 5.71
C TYR A 187 23.71 8.07 7.15
N HIS A 188 23.24 6.85 7.39
CA HIS A 188 23.24 6.18 8.70
C HIS A 188 23.33 4.67 8.55
N LEU A 189 23.58 3.98 9.67
CA LEU A 189 23.62 2.51 9.78
C LEU A 189 22.54 1.95 10.71
N ASN A 190 21.66 2.81 11.23
CA ASN A 190 20.56 2.42 12.10
C ASN A 190 19.57 1.52 11.34
N THR A 191 19.30 0.33 11.86
CA THR A 191 18.39 -0.68 11.29
C THR A 191 17.09 -0.85 12.05
N ASP A 192 16.91 -0.16 13.17
CA ASP A 192 15.71 -0.29 14.02
C ASP A 192 14.41 -0.02 13.26
N TYR A 193 14.46 0.83 12.22
CA TYR A 193 13.31 1.10 11.37
C TYR A 193 12.74 -0.15 10.68
N LEU A 194 13.50 -1.23 10.56
CA LEU A 194 13.00 -2.51 10.03
C LEU A 194 11.95 -3.11 10.97
N LEU A 195 12.10 -2.87 12.28
CA LEU A 195 11.20 -3.34 13.33
C LEU A 195 9.95 -2.47 13.51
N PHE A 196 9.89 -1.28 12.88
CA PHE A 196 8.70 -0.42 12.99
C PHE A 196 7.51 -1.10 12.31
N GLU A 197 6.49 -1.40 13.06
CA GLU A 197 5.30 -2.07 12.57
C GLU A 197 4.27 -1.05 12.01
N LYS A 198 3.50 -1.50 11.03
CA LYS A 198 2.39 -0.75 10.43
C LYS A 198 1.11 -1.52 10.66
N THR A 199 0.45 -1.26 11.77
CA THR A 199 -0.83 -1.88 12.06
C THR A 199 -1.92 -1.20 11.24
N MET A 200 -2.55 -1.95 10.35
CA MET A 200 -3.66 -1.48 9.52
C MET A 200 -4.94 -2.21 9.91
N GLU A 201 -6.06 -1.51 9.82
CA GLU A 201 -7.39 -2.08 9.94
C GLU A 201 -8.16 -1.98 8.63
N VAL A 202 -9.04 -2.93 8.40
CA VAL A 202 -9.97 -2.87 7.26
C VAL A 202 -11.13 -1.96 7.65
N PRO A 203 -11.29 -0.77 7.03
CA PRO A 203 -12.36 0.14 7.39
C PRO A 203 -13.71 -0.42 6.96
N ASP A 204 -14.73 -0.14 7.77
CA ASP A 204 -16.11 -0.38 7.35
C ASP A 204 -16.44 0.52 6.17
N THR A 205 -17.05 -0.06 5.16
CA THR A 205 -17.32 0.63 3.91
C THR A 205 -18.69 0.21 3.37
N ILE A 206 -19.31 1.11 2.62
CA ILE A 206 -20.61 0.88 2.01
C ILE A 206 -20.52 0.77 0.49
N TYR A 207 -21.57 0.20 -0.10
CA TYR A 207 -21.89 0.32 -1.51
C TYR A 207 -23.40 0.61 -1.65
N LEU A 208 -23.84 1.04 -2.83
CA LEU A 208 -25.25 1.23 -3.14
C LEU A 208 -25.79 -0.01 -3.86
N ASN A 209 -26.95 -0.49 -3.45
CA ASN A 209 -27.62 -1.59 -4.15
C ASN A 209 -28.31 -1.09 -5.43
N GLN A 210 -28.88 -2.02 -6.23
CA GLN A 210 -29.51 -1.69 -7.50
C GLN A 210 -30.71 -0.75 -7.31
N HIS A 211 -31.53 -0.96 -6.29
CA HIS A 211 -32.68 -0.10 -6.00
C HIS A 211 -32.24 1.35 -5.71
N GLU A 212 -31.19 1.54 -4.93
CA GLU A 212 -30.65 2.87 -4.64
C GLU A 212 -30.07 3.55 -5.88
N LEU A 213 -29.47 2.79 -6.81
CA LEU A 213 -29.05 3.34 -8.10
C LEU A 213 -30.25 3.78 -8.95
N ASP A 214 -31.36 3.03 -8.91
CA ASP A 214 -32.59 3.38 -9.64
C ASP A 214 -33.28 4.61 -9.03
N LEU A 215 -33.23 4.77 -7.69
CA LEU A 215 -33.66 6.01 -7.04
C LEU A 215 -32.84 7.21 -7.53
N LEU A 216 -31.51 7.08 -7.58
CA LEU A 216 -30.65 8.15 -8.08
C LEU A 216 -30.89 8.44 -9.57
N TRP A 217 -31.12 7.42 -10.38
CA TRP A 217 -31.35 7.56 -11.81
C TRP A 217 -32.63 8.33 -12.10
N ASN A 218 -33.74 7.98 -11.45
CA ASN A 218 -35.05 8.50 -11.69
C ASN A 218 -35.34 9.82 -10.95
N MET A 219 -34.40 10.28 -10.08
CA MET A 219 -34.60 11.50 -9.30
C MET A 219 -34.64 12.72 -10.20
N ASP A 220 -35.69 13.56 -10.01
CA ASP A 220 -35.71 14.89 -10.59
C ASP A 220 -34.78 15.85 -9.82
N LEU A 221 -33.90 16.49 -10.53
CA LEU A 221 -32.96 17.51 -10.07
C LEU A 221 -32.95 18.71 -11.02
N SER A 222 -34.06 18.99 -11.69
CA SER A 222 -34.22 20.14 -12.58
C SER A 222 -34.04 21.47 -11.84
N ASP A 223 -34.29 21.47 -10.52
CA ASP A 223 -34.12 22.60 -9.63
C ASP A 223 -32.65 22.94 -9.33
N ASN A 224 -31.71 21.98 -9.58
CA ASN A 224 -30.29 22.16 -9.22
C ASN A 224 -29.34 21.47 -10.16
N GLU A 225 -28.81 22.22 -11.11
CA GLU A 225 -27.89 21.71 -12.13
C GLU A 225 -26.59 21.11 -11.51
N THR A 226 -26.07 21.67 -10.41
CA THR A 226 -24.86 21.16 -9.75
C THR A 226 -25.11 19.77 -9.15
N LEU A 227 -26.25 19.56 -8.50
CA LEU A 227 -26.63 18.26 -7.97
C LEU A 227 -26.90 17.26 -9.10
N ARG A 228 -27.56 17.70 -10.18
CA ARG A 228 -27.80 16.88 -11.39
C ARG A 228 -26.48 16.41 -11.98
N LYS A 229 -25.54 17.32 -12.24
CA LYS A 229 -24.19 16.98 -12.74
C LYS A 229 -23.43 16.06 -11.80
N THR A 230 -23.55 16.28 -10.49
CA THR A 230 -22.89 15.42 -9.48
C THR A 230 -23.46 14.00 -9.49
N ARG A 231 -24.79 13.85 -9.54
CA ARG A 231 -25.47 12.56 -9.67
C ARG A 231 -25.01 11.84 -10.94
N ASP A 232 -25.05 12.51 -12.06
CA ASP A 232 -24.68 11.96 -13.35
C ASP A 232 -23.24 11.47 -13.36
N LEU A 233 -22.31 12.27 -12.85
CA LEU A 233 -20.92 11.90 -12.74
C LEU A 233 -20.73 10.69 -11.81
N PHE A 234 -21.44 10.64 -10.68
CA PHE A 234 -21.40 9.50 -9.76
C PHE A 234 -21.91 8.21 -10.39
N LEU A 235 -23.01 8.29 -11.16
CA LEU A 235 -23.58 7.14 -11.87
C LEU A 235 -22.64 6.60 -12.95
N ILE A 236 -21.92 7.46 -13.69
CA ILE A 236 -20.85 6.99 -14.59
C ILE A 236 -19.85 6.13 -13.82
N GLY A 237 -19.41 6.60 -12.64
CA GLY A 237 -18.49 5.84 -11.79
C GLY A 237 -19.06 4.49 -11.32
N CYS A 238 -20.37 4.43 -11.01
CA CYS A 238 -21.05 3.18 -10.63
C CYS A 238 -21.12 2.19 -11.81
N TYR A 239 -21.56 2.63 -12.98
CA TYR A 239 -21.73 1.76 -14.14
C TYR A 239 -20.42 1.36 -14.84
N THR A 240 -19.30 2.05 -14.54
CA THR A 240 -17.99 1.72 -15.08
C THR A 240 -17.07 1.03 -14.07
N ALA A 241 -17.42 1.01 -12.79
CA ALA A 241 -16.59 0.57 -11.68
C ALA A 241 -15.19 1.23 -11.68
N SER A 242 -15.05 2.43 -12.28
CA SER A 242 -13.79 3.14 -12.48
C SER A 242 -13.46 4.07 -11.31
N ARG A 243 -12.21 4.57 -11.26
CA ARG A 243 -11.81 5.59 -10.26
C ARG A 243 -12.32 6.95 -10.68
N TYR A 244 -12.51 7.86 -9.71
CA TYR A 244 -12.90 9.24 -9.98
C TYR A 244 -12.03 9.92 -11.03
N SER A 245 -10.71 9.78 -10.91
CA SER A 245 -9.75 10.32 -11.89
C SER A 245 -9.94 9.80 -13.31
N ASP A 246 -10.54 8.63 -13.47
CA ASP A 246 -10.75 7.99 -14.75
C ASP A 246 -12.17 8.35 -15.28
N TYR A 247 -13.23 8.11 -14.49
CA TYR A 247 -14.58 8.33 -14.97
C TYR A 247 -14.96 9.80 -15.16
N SER A 248 -14.27 10.74 -14.48
CA SER A 248 -14.49 12.18 -14.66
C SER A 248 -13.95 12.73 -15.99
N LEU A 249 -13.17 11.95 -16.73
CA LEU A 249 -12.57 12.32 -18.02
C LEU A 249 -13.20 11.58 -19.20
N LEU A 250 -14.21 10.74 -18.96
CA LEU A 250 -14.84 9.96 -20.01
C LEU A 250 -15.66 10.86 -20.95
N SER A 251 -15.67 10.47 -22.21
CA SER A 251 -16.45 11.14 -23.27
C SER A 251 -16.87 10.12 -24.32
N THR A 252 -17.71 10.53 -25.26
CA THR A 252 -18.11 9.73 -26.41
C THR A 252 -16.93 9.33 -27.28
N ALA A 253 -15.82 10.08 -27.27
CA ALA A 253 -14.56 9.69 -27.94
C ALA A 253 -13.92 8.40 -27.39
N ASN A 254 -14.28 8.00 -26.18
CA ASN A 254 -13.85 6.73 -25.57
C ASN A 254 -14.67 5.53 -26.05
N ILE A 255 -15.74 5.76 -26.83
CA ILE A 255 -16.67 4.71 -27.26
C ILE A 255 -16.24 4.20 -28.65
N ARG A 256 -16.05 2.88 -28.77
CA ARG A 256 -15.76 2.20 -30.02
C ARG A 256 -16.46 0.86 -30.09
N ASN A 257 -17.23 0.61 -31.13
CA ASN A 257 -17.91 -0.66 -31.40
C ASN A 257 -18.73 -1.21 -30.21
N GLY A 258 -19.43 -0.32 -29.47
CA GLY A 258 -20.21 -0.73 -28.28
C GLY A 258 -19.41 -0.96 -27.01
N PHE A 259 -18.13 -0.62 -27.01
CA PHE A 259 -17.25 -0.69 -25.85
C PHE A 259 -16.75 0.68 -25.44
N LEU A 260 -16.61 0.88 -24.12
CA LEU A 260 -15.94 2.02 -23.52
C LEU A 260 -14.48 1.65 -23.25
N THR A 261 -13.55 2.39 -23.86
CA THR A 261 -12.10 2.13 -23.75
C THR A 261 -11.37 3.36 -23.25
N PHE A 262 -10.54 3.20 -22.24
CA PHE A 262 -9.73 4.29 -21.66
C PHE A 262 -8.49 3.76 -20.94
N THR A 263 -7.49 4.62 -20.73
CA THR A 263 -6.29 4.31 -19.95
C THR A 263 -6.41 4.88 -18.55
N GLN A 264 -6.23 4.05 -17.55
CA GLN A 264 -6.31 4.46 -16.15
C GLN A 264 -5.17 5.41 -15.77
N GLN A 265 -5.49 6.57 -15.22
CA GLN A 265 -4.53 7.59 -14.80
C GLN A 265 -3.50 7.08 -13.77
N LYS A 266 -3.96 6.33 -12.79
CA LYS A 266 -3.11 5.87 -11.67
C LYS A 266 -2.19 4.71 -12.03
N THR A 267 -2.58 3.83 -12.95
CA THR A 267 -1.89 2.54 -13.19
C THR A 267 -1.34 2.40 -14.59
N GLY A 268 -1.75 3.26 -15.52
CA GLY A 268 -1.40 3.18 -16.93
C GLY A 268 -2.03 1.98 -17.65
N ASN A 269 -2.92 1.22 -17.03
CA ASN A 269 -3.54 0.07 -17.64
C ASN A 269 -4.66 0.52 -18.60
N SER A 270 -4.72 -0.07 -19.81
CA SER A 270 -5.87 0.06 -20.69
C SER A 270 -7.01 -0.80 -20.15
N VAL A 271 -8.22 -0.25 -20.13
CA VAL A 271 -9.46 -0.91 -19.72
C VAL A 271 -10.45 -0.82 -20.87
N MET A 272 -11.10 -1.94 -21.16
CA MET A 272 -12.21 -2.06 -22.12
C MET A 272 -13.37 -2.72 -21.42
N ILE A 273 -14.52 -2.07 -21.41
CA ILE A 273 -15.76 -2.57 -20.80
C ILE A 273 -16.94 -2.41 -21.76
N PRO A 274 -17.95 -3.26 -21.68
CA PRO A 274 -19.20 -3.04 -22.42
C PRO A 274 -19.81 -1.68 -22.07
N LEU A 275 -20.27 -0.95 -23.07
CA LEU A 275 -20.90 0.34 -22.87
C LEU A 275 -22.29 0.16 -22.25
N SER A 276 -22.50 0.74 -21.06
CA SER A 276 -23.84 0.82 -20.46
C SER A 276 -24.67 1.88 -21.20
N PRO A 277 -25.93 1.58 -21.61
CA PRO A 277 -26.83 2.58 -22.20
C PRO A 277 -27.00 3.83 -21.31
N LYS A 278 -27.06 3.62 -19.98
CA LYS A 278 -27.16 4.72 -19.01
C LYS A 278 -25.93 5.64 -19.03
N VAL A 279 -24.74 5.09 -19.25
CA VAL A 279 -23.50 5.89 -19.40
C VAL A 279 -23.55 6.70 -20.69
N LEU A 280 -23.96 6.09 -21.80
CA LEU A 280 -24.11 6.81 -23.08
C LEU A 280 -25.08 7.98 -22.94
N GLU A 281 -26.28 7.74 -22.39
CA GLU A 281 -27.30 8.77 -22.17
C GLU A 281 -26.78 9.93 -21.31
N ILE A 282 -26.04 9.63 -20.24
CA ILE A 282 -25.42 10.67 -19.41
C ILE A 282 -24.41 11.49 -20.22
N LEU A 283 -23.56 10.86 -21.01
CA LEU A 283 -22.57 11.57 -21.82
C LEU A 283 -23.29 12.46 -22.86
N GLU A 284 -24.27 11.93 -23.56
CA GLU A 284 -25.01 12.68 -24.58
C GLU A 284 -25.72 13.91 -24.02
N ARG A 285 -26.47 13.77 -22.91
CA ARG A 285 -27.15 14.89 -22.27
C ARG A 285 -26.23 15.94 -21.64
N ASN A 286 -24.93 15.61 -21.48
CA ASN A 286 -23.90 16.54 -21.01
C ASN A 286 -22.91 16.94 -22.12
N GLY A 287 -23.35 16.99 -23.38
CA GLY A 287 -22.55 17.47 -24.51
C GLY A 287 -21.43 16.53 -24.95
N GLY A 288 -21.63 15.22 -24.80
CA GLY A 288 -20.69 14.18 -25.23
C GLY A 288 -19.55 13.92 -24.26
N SER A 289 -19.58 14.49 -23.06
CA SER A 289 -18.52 14.33 -22.06
C SER A 289 -19.10 14.12 -20.64
N ALA A 290 -18.31 13.52 -19.78
CA ALA A 290 -18.65 13.42 -18.35
C ALA A 290 -18.85 14.83 -17.75
N PRO A 291 -19.87 15.02 -16.89
CA PRO A 291 -20.14 16.33 -16.31
C PRO A 291 -18.96 16.85 -15.51
N VAL A 292 -18.63 18.13 -15.68
CA VAL A 292 -17.58 18.79 -14.89
C VAL A 292 -18.14 19.18 -13.53
N VAL A 293 -17.58 18.63 -12.46
CA VAL A 293 -17.91 18.95 -11.07
C VAL A 293 -16.62 19.27 -10.32
N ASN A 294 -16.65 20.33 -9.51
CA ASN A 294 -15.48 20.67 -8.69
C ASN A 294 -15.17 19.53 -7.71
N HIS A 295 -13.99 18.96 -7.84
CA HIS A 295 -13.54 17.79 -7.07
C HIS A 295 -13.62 18.01 -5.55
N THR A 296 -13.29 19.21 -5.07
CA THR A 296 -13.30 19.54 -3.64
C THR A 296 -14.70 19.42 -3.03
N TYR A 297 -15.72 19.76 -3.80
CA TYR A 297 -17.11 19.73 -3.33
C TYR A 297 -17.87 18.45 -3.70
N PHE A 298 -17.32 17.62 -4.59
CA PHE A 298 -18.00 16.43 -5.09
C PHE A 298 -18.56 15.54 -3.97
N ASN A 299 -17.72 15.20 -2.97
CA ASN A 299 -18.14 14.34 -1.86
C ASN A 299 -19.25 14.98 -1.00
N LYS A 300 -19.28 16.30 -0.87
CA LYS A 300 -20.36 17.00 -0.17
C LYS A 300 -21.64 16.95 -0.99
N MET A 301 -21.55 17.22 -2.29
CA MET A 301 -22.72 17.26 -3.17
C MET A 301 -23.35 15.88 -3.37
N ILE A 302 -22.55 14.81 -3.51
CA ILE A 302 -23.12 13.46 -3.67
C ILE A 302 -23.83 12.97 -2.41
N LYS A 303 -23.39 13.37 -1.22
CA LYS A 303 -24.13 13.10 0.02
C LYS A 303 -25.49 13.79 0.03
N GLU A 304 -25.55 15.02 -0.44
CA GLU A 304 -26.82 15.76 -0.56
C GLU A 304 -27.76 15.11 -1.58
N VAL A 305 -27.22 14.67 -2.72
CA VAL A 305 -28.01 13.92 -3.72
C VAL A 305 -28.58 12.64 -3.11
N CYS A 306 -27.74 11.84 -2.44
CA CYS A 306 -28.20 10.59 -1.81
C CYS A 306 -29.22 10.85 -0.67
N LYS A 307 -29.06 11.94 0.08
CA LYS A 307 -30.00 12.35 1.10
C LYS A 307 -31.38 12.69 0.49
N ARG A 308 -31.42 13.46 -0.59
CA ARG A 308 -32.64 13.78 -1.33
C ARG A 308 -33.28 12.54 -1.95
N ALA A 309 -32.47 11.55 -2.37
CA ALA A 309 -32.95 10.26 -2.88
C ALA A 309 -33.55 9.35 -1.79
N GLY A 310 -33.49 9.74 -0.52
CA GLY A 310 -34.03 8.94 0.57
C GLY A 310 -33.11 7.76 0.98
N ILE A 311 -31.82 7.76 0.63
CA ILE A 311 -30.86 6.71 1.01
C ILE A 311 -30.46 6.92 2.48
N ASN A 312 -31.35 6.58 3.40
CA ASN A 312 -31.28 6.95 4.81
C ASN A 312 -31.05 5.78 5.77
N ASP A 313 -30.83 4.58 5.27
CA ASP A 313 -30.65 3.38 6.11
C ASP A 313 -29.59 3.63 7.20
N PRO A 314 -29.84 3.19 8.45
CA PRO A 314 -28.87 3.28 9.52
C PRO A 314 -27.76 2.26 9.30
N ILE A 315 -26.53 2.72 9.19
CA ILE A 315 -25.33 1.89 9.02
C ILE A 315 -24.45 2.01 10.25
N GLN A 316 -24.19 0.89 10.90
CA GLN A 316 -23.23 0.83 11.98
C GLN A 316 -21.81 0.77 11.40
N ILE A 317 -20.95 1.69 11.81
CA ILE A 317 -19.54 1.73 11.43
C ILE A 317 -18.66 1.71 12.67
N THR A 318 -17.56 0.99 12.57
CA THR A 318 -16.56 0.92 13.64
C THR A 318 -15.23 1.48 13.10
N ARG A 319 -14.63 2.39 13.86
CA ARG A 319 -13.34 2.98 13.54
C ARG A 319 -12.44 3.02 14.77
N SER A 320 -11.13 3.00 14.55
CA SER A 320 -10.17 3.29 15.62
C SER A 320 -10.03 4.80 15.81
N GLU A 321 -9.87 5.19 17.08
CA GLU A 321 -9.48 6.52 17.50
C GLU A 321 -8.39 6.35 18.56
N GLY A 322 -7.14 6.48 18.16
CA GLY A 322 -6.00 6.04 18.96
C GLY A 322 -6.10 4.54 19.25
N THR A 323 -6.03 4.18 20.53
CA THR A 323 -6.16 2.80 21.01
C THR A 323 -7.62 2.34 21.15
N LYS A 324 -8.59 3.27 21.12
CA LYS A 324 -10.00 2.98 21.33
C LYS A 324 -10.68 2.53 20.03
N ARG A 325 -11.68 1.67 20.17
CA ARG A 325 -12.62 1.31 19.11
C ARG A 325 -13.93 2.05 19.36
N ILE A 326 -14.33 2.89 18.40
CA ILE A 326 -15.55 3.65 18.45
C ILE A 326 -16.52 3.09 17.42
N THR A 327 -17.71 2.72 17.88
CA THR A 327 -18.81 2.29 17.01
C THR A 327 -19.88 3.36 17.02
N GLU A 328 -20.29 3.83 15.84
CA GLU A 328 -21.31 4.84 15.66
C GLU A 328 -22.29 4.43 14.56
N THR A 329 -23.55 4.86 14.68
CA THR A 329 -24.55 4.66 13.64
C THR A 329 -24.69 5.93 12.83
N LYS A 330 -24.52 5.82 11.50
CA LYS A 330 -24.69 6.92 10.55
C LYS A 330 -25.74 6.58 9.52
N LYS A 331 -26.35 7.59 8.94
CA LYS A 331 -27.21 7.39 7.78
C LYS A 331 -26.36 7.08 6.56
N LYS A 332 -26.81 6.15 5.72
CA LYS A 332 -26.03 5.63 4.58
C LYS A 332 -25.52 6.73 3.66
N TYR A 333 -26.33 7.77 3.37
CA TYR A 333 -25.90 8.91 2.56
C TYR A 333 -24.67 9.63 3.12
N GLU A 334 -24.48 9.67 4.44
CA GLU A 334 -23.34 10.34 5.08
C GLU A 334 -22.01 9.64 4.80
N LEU A 335 -22.06 8.37 4.41
CA LEU A 335 -20.90 7.53 4.13
C LEU A 335 -20.54 7.48 2.64
N VAL A 336 -21.42 8.02 1.76
CA VAL A 336 -21.18 8.02 0.32
C VAL A 336 -20.03 8.96 -0.05
N SER A 337 -19.20 8.53 -0.99
CA SER A 337 -18.09 9.29 -1.53
C SER A 337 -17.83 8.90 -2.99
N ALA A 338 -16.96 9.63 -3.68
CA ALA A 338 -16.53 9.29 -5.04
C ALA A 338 -16.07 7.83 -5.17
N HIS A 339 -15.42 7.30 -4.12
CA HIS A 339 -14.93 5.93 -4.10
C HIS A 339 -16.05 4.88 -3.92
N THR A 340 -17.18 5.29 -3.33
CA THR A 340 -18.39 4.47 -3.21
C THR A 340 -18.92 4.09 -4.59
N ALA A 341 -18.85 4.97 -5.59
CA ALA A 341 -19.25 4.66 -6.96
C ALA A 341 -18.54 3.42 -7.51
N ARG A 342 -17.21 3.43 -7.43
CA ARG A 342 -16.38 2.28 -7.89
C ARG A 342 -16.67 0.99 -7.10
N ARG A 343 -16.88 1.11 -5.79
CA ARG A 343 -17.22 -0.04 -4.95
C ARG A 343 -18.58 -0.59 -5.31
N THR A 344 -19.56 0.27 -5.52
CA THR A 344 -20.89 -0.09 -6.00
C THR A 344 -20.81 -0.90 -7.30
N GLY A 345 -20.15 -0.37 -8.32
CA GLY A 345 -20.00 -1.07 -9.60
C GLY A 345 -19.28 -2.41 -9.47
N ALA A 346 -18.18 -2.48 -8.71
CA ALA A 346 -17.45 -3.72 -8.51
C ALA A 346 -18.29 -4.77 -7.76
N THR A 347 -19.05 -4.37 -6.73
CA THR A 347 -19.89 -5.28 -5.95
C THR A 347 -21.07 -5.79 -6.79
N LEU A 348 -21.79 -4.89 -7.48
CA LEU A 348 -22.91 -5.29 -8.33
C LEU A 348 -22.46 -6.18 -9.49
N LEU A 349 -21.33 -5.87 -10.14
CA LEU A 349 -20.76 -6.76 -11.15
C LEU A 349 -20.38 -8.13 -10.58
N SER A 350 -19.84 -8.20 -9.36
CA SER A 350 -19.52 -9.51 -8.75
C SER A 350 -20.75 -10.36 -8.50
N GLN A 351 -21.90 -9.76 -8.22
CA GLN A 351 -23.18 -10.43 -8.03
C GLN A 351 -23.77 -11.03 -9.32
N THR A 352 -23.28 -10.60 -10.50
CA THR A 352 -23.69 -11.21 -11.79
C THR A 352 -23.02 -12.53 -12.09
N GLY A 353 -22.13 -13.03 -11.19
CA GLY A 353 -21.43 -14.30 -11.39
C GLY A 353 -20.22 -14.22 -12.32
N ILE A 354 -19.76 -13.01 -12.71
CA ILE A 354 -18.54 -12.87 -13.52
C ILE A 354 -17.30 -13.36 -12.74
N SER A 355 -16.31 -13.86 -13.47
CA SER A 355 -15.07 -14.33 -12.85
C SER A 355 -14.33 -13.18 -12.17
N LEU A 356 -13.64 -13.47 -11.05
CA LEU A 356 -12.76 -12.48 -10.38
C LEU A 356 -11.72 -11.92 -11.34
N LYS A 357 -11.21 -12.72 -12.27
CA LYS A 357 -10.26 -12.27 -13.31
C LYS A 357 -10.89 -11.21 -14.22
N SER A 358 -12.12 -11.42 -14.68
CA SER A 358 -12.86 -10.45 -15.48
C SER A 358 -13.11 -9.17 -14.70
N LEU A 359 -13.53 -9.30 -13.43
CA LEU A 359 -13.73 -8.15 -12.56
C LEU A 359 -12.44 -7.36 -12.34
N MET A 360 -11.29 -8.03 -12.19
CA MET A 360 -9.98 -7.38 -12.10
C MET A 360 -9.62 -6.61 -13.37
N LEU A 361 -9.92 -7.15 -14.56
CA LEU A 361 -9.69 -6.48 -15.84
C LEU A 361 -10.55 -5.21 -15.96
N ILE A 362 -11.84 -5.29 -15.63
CA ILE A 362 -12.79 -4.15 -15.66
C ILE A 362 -12.32 -3.06 -14.67
N THR A 363 -12.02 -3.44 -13.45
CA THR A 363 -11.63 -2.50 -12.40
C THR A 363 -10.16 -2.09 -12.47
N GLY A 364 -9.31 -2.81 -13.20
CA GLY A 364 -7.86 -2.57 -13.29
C GLY A 364 -7.11 -2.85 -11.98
N HIS A 365 -7.53 -3.85 -11.21
CA HIS A 365 -6.78 -4.34 -10.05
C HIS A 365 -5.69 -5.32 -10.48
N ARG A 366 -4.50 -5.23 -9.85
CA ARG A 366 -3.35 -6.09 -10.16
C ARG A 366 -3.24 -7.33 -9.27
N SER A 367 -4.00 -7.40 -8.18
CA SER A 367 -3.98 -8.54 -7.26
C SER A 367 -5.37 -8.87 -6.74
N LEU A 368 -5.59 -10.16 -6.42
CA LEU A 368 -6.82 -10.64 -5.78
C LEU A 368 -7.08 -9.93 -4.46
N ALA A 369 -6.08 -9.84 -3.58
CA ALA A 369 -6.21 -9.15 -2.30
C ALA A 369 -6.64 -7.67 -2.44
N ALA A 370 -6.35 -7.02 -3.58
CA ALA A 370 -6.80 -5.66 -3.83
C ALA A 370 -8.28 -5.61 -4.21
N ILE A 371 -8.79 -6.56 -5.00
CA ILE A 371 -10.21 -6.59 -5.38
C ILE A 371 -11.10 -7.08 -4.24
N GLU A 372 -10.67 -8.07 -3.46
CA GLU A 372 -11.41 -8.60 -2.30
C GLU A 372 -11.80 -7.53 -1.28
N ARG A 373 -10.97 -6.49 -1.13
CA ARG A 373 -11.29 -5.34 -0.27
C ARG A 373 -12.49 -4.51 -0.78
N TYR A 374 -12.85 -4.64 -2.05
CA TYR A 374 -13.98 -3.95 -2.67
C TYR A 374 -15.25 -4.79 -2.63
N LEU A 375 -15.10 -6.12 -2.61
CA LEU A 375 -16.22 -7.04 -2.58
C LEU A 375 -16.72 -7.15 -1.13
N ARG A 376 -17.90 -6.65 -0.87
CA ARG A 376 -18.56 -6.67 0.43
C ARG A 376 -19.86 -7.45 0.36
N LEU A 377 -19.73 -8.70 -0.14
CA LEU A 377 -20.85 -9.62 -0.11
C LEU A 377 -20.98 -10.20 1.30
N THR A 378 -22.15 -10.02 1.91
CA THR A 378 -22.52 -10.82 3.08
C THR A 378 -22.79 -12.26 2.66
N SER A 379 -22.74 -13.20 3.61
CA SER A 379 -23.10 -14.59 3.34
C SER A 379 -24.51 -14.73 2.78
N GLU A 380 -25.45 -13.89 3.27
CA GLU A 380 -26.83 -13.85 2.79
C GLU A 380 -26.93 -13.34 1.36
N GLU A 381 -26.27 -12.23 1.02
CA GLU A 381 -26.25 -11.67 -0.34
C GLU A 381 -25.63 -12.67 -1.32
N ASN A 382 -24.55 -13.34 -0.93
CA ASN A 382 -23.94 -14.40 -1.73
C ASN A 382 -24.89 -15.58 -1.95
N ALA A 383 -25.58 -16.04 -0.90
CA ALA A 383 -26.55 -17.11 -1.01
C ALA A 383 -27.73 -16.74 -1.92
N ARG A 384 -28.22 -15.49 -1.82
CA ARG A 384 -29.28 -14.97 -2.71
C ARG A 384 -28.82 -14.91 -4.17
N ALA A 385 -27.61 -14.45 -4.43
CA ALA A 385 -27.06 -14.38 -5.78
C ALA A 385 -26.89 -15.77 -6.42
N LEU A 386 -26.61 -16.80 -5.60
CA LEU A 386 -26.46 -18.18 -6.04
C LEU A 386 -27.77 -18.95 -6.15
N LYS A 387 -28.88 -18.44 -5.61
CA LYS A 387 -30.19 -19.13 -5.58
C LYS A 387 -30.65 -19.59 -6.97
N ASP A 388 -30.36 -18.81 -8.00
CA ASP A 388 -30.74 -19.07 -9.38
C ASP A 388 -29.67 -19.76 -10.22
N ASN A 389 -28.52 -20.12 -9.60
CA ASN A 389 -27.47 -20.85 -10.27
C ASN A 389 -27.90 -22.29 -10.58
N ALA A 390 -27.58 -22.77 -11.79
CA ALA A 390 -27.94 -24.08 -12.25
C ALA A 390 -27.45 -25.25 -11.36
N PHE A 391 -26.35 -25.03 -10.61
CA PHE A 391 -25.81 -26.02 -9.67
C PHE A 391 -26.75 -26.29 -8.48
N PHE A 392 -27.56 -25.31 -8.10
CA PHE A 392 -28.49 -25.40 -6.96
C PHE A 392 -29.94 -25.61 -7.39
N LYS A 393 -30.22 -25.75 -8.70
CA LYS A 393 -31.48 -26.12 -9.28
C LYS A 393 -31.47 -27.60 -9.69
#